data_7c784cfde36fae0e6c3e3920cd6b0db3
#
_entry.id   7c784cfde36fae0e6c3e3920cd6b0db3
#
_cell.length_a   1.000
_cell.length_b   1.000
_cell.length_c   1.000
_cell.angle_alpha   90.00
_cell.angle_beta   90.00
_cell.angle_gamma   90.00
#
_symmetry.space_group_name_H-M   'P 1'
#
loop_
_entity.id
_entity.type
_entity.pdbx_description
1 polymer ?
#
loop_
_entity_poly.entity_id
_entity_poly.type
_entity_poly.pdbx_seq_one_letter_code
_entity_poly.pdbx_strand_id
1 'polypeptide(L)'
;MLTSAPPPSSSVVILQKQLCVTIQSSTIQIWGRIALEIQANDNVTLRDIRQEDIADYIRWETIETEWQLWDAPWLYEGRTPEQCERELKEYIEKLGRWVSEASEYSDSSIRSRFEIDYQGEHVGSCASYLIDSDCNILDRCNTTSLGRAIGICVFDPQYRRHGIATAALTGFIDYLKAHGSQRIFTQTWSGNKRMIALAQKLGFAEYRRKDGIRQVRGGVYDGLTFELMC
;
A
#
# COMPACT_ATOMS: atom_id res chain seq x y z
N MET A 1 11.46 45.90 -5.97
CA MET A 1 12.03 44.57 -5.77
C MET A 1 11.17 43.85 -4.78
N LEU A 2 10.27 42.98 -5.24
CA LEU A 2 9.39 42.18 -4.38
C LEU A 2 9.95 40.76 -4.41
N THR A 3 10.52 40.33 -3.30
CA THR A 3 11.01 38.95 -3.10
C THR A 3 9.82 38.04 -2.81
N SER A 4 9.55 37.13 -3.71
CA SER A 4 8.55 36.06 -3.52
C SER A 4 9.07 35.03 -2.51
N ALA A 5 8.28 34.77 -1.49
CA ALA A 5 8.54 33.67 -0.53
C ALA A 5 8.34 32.30 -1.20
N PRO A 6 9.10 31.27 -0.80
CA PRO A 6 8.90 29.91 -1.30
C PRO A 6 7.59 29.31 -0.74
N PRO A 7 7.00 28.32 -1.44
CA PRO A 7 5.78 27.66 -0.96
C PRO A 7 6.07 26.83 0.30
N PRO A 8 5.06 26.63 1.17
CA PRO A 8 5.25 25.88 2.41
C PRO A 8 5.53 24.41 2.11
N SER A 9 6.59 23.88 2.73
CA SER A 9 6.91 22.47 2.79
C SER A 9 5.78 21.70 3.48
N SER A 10 5.32 20.62 2.87
CA SER A 10 4.36 19.68 3.47
C SER A 10 4.94 19.16 4.78
N SER A 11 4.39 19.64 5.89
CA SER A 11 4.78 19.17 7.21
C SER A 11 4.11 17.83 7.47
N VAL A 12 4.92 16.78 7.64
CA VAL A 12 4.45 15.51 8.20
C VAL A 12 4.11 15.78 9.67
N VAL A 13 2.82 15.87 9.98
CA VAL A 13 2.36 16.06 11.35
C VAL A 13 2.21 14.69 11.99
N ILE A 14 3.18 14.31 12.82
CA ILE A 14 3.08 13.16 13.72
C ILE A 14 2.26 13.62 14.93
N LEU A 15 1.00 13.24 14.99
CA LEU A 15 0.15 13.49 16.15
C LEU A 15 0.47 12.47 17.25
N GLN A 16 1.40 12.84 18.15
CA GLN A 16 1.58 12.16 19.43
C GLN A 16 0.45 12.56 20.39
N LYS A 17 -0.52 11.71 20.62
CA LYS A 17 -1.41 11.83 21.79
C LYS A 17 -0.83 11.04 22.95
N GLN A 18 -0.12 11.70 23.85
CA GLN A 18 0.21 11.19 25.17
C GLN A 18 -1.00 11.30 26.09
N LEU A 19 -1.56 10.16 26.51
CA LEU A 19 -2.45 10.09 27.66
C LEU A 19 -1.60 9.81 28.90
N CYS A 20 -1.31 10.87 29.68
CA CYS A 20 -0.72 10.74 31.00
C CYS A 20 -1.84 10.56 32.03
N VAL A 21 -1.99 9.38 32.61
CA VAL A 21 -2.82 9.17 33.81
C VAL A 21 -1.87 8.94 34.98
N THR A 22 -1.77 9.93 35.86
CA THR A 22 -1.01 9.83 37.11
C THR A 22 -1.93 9.29 38.20
N ILE A 23 -1.69 8.07 38.66
CA ILE A 23 -2.26 7.57 39.92
C ILE A 23 -1.10 7.35 40.89
N GLN A 24 -1.15 8.02 42.03
CA GLN A 24 -0.18 7.83 43.09
C GLN A 24 -0.27 6.41 43.67
N SER A 25 0.90 5.79 43.82
CA SER A 25 1.23 4.47 44.39
C SER A 25 0.89 3.26 43.48
N SER A 26 1.87 2.90 42.73
CA SER A 26 2.08 1.77 41.82
C SER A 26 2.00 2.19 40.33
N THR A 27 3.18 2.48 39.77
CA THR A 27 3.33 2.83 38.38
C THR A 27 3.15 1.60 37.53
N ILE A 28 1.92 1.40 37.01
CA ILE A 28 1.72 0.51 35.86
C ILE A 28 2.01 1.39 34.63
N GLN A 29 3.21 1.26 34.10
CA GLN A 29 3.51 1.82 32.76
C GLN A 29 2.78 0.97 31.72
N ILE A 30 1.58 1.38 31.35
CA ILE A 30 0.91 0.88 30.15
C ILE A 30 1.56 1.62 28.97
N TRP A 31 2.61 1.03 28.41
CA TRP A 31 3.12 1.42 27.11
C TRP A 31 2.09 1.02 26.06
N GLY A 32 1.06 1.83 25.87
CA GLY A 32 0.19 1.73 24.70
C GLY A 32 1.02 2.06 23.48
N ARG A 33 1.39 1.06 22.67
CA ARG A 33 2.00 1.30 21.36
C ARG A 33 1.01 2.09 20.53
N ILE A 34 1.44 3.24 20.05
CA ILE A 34 0.64 4.10 19.18
C ILE A 34 0.69 3.46 17.80
N ALA A 35 -0.47 3.04 17.27
CA ALA A 35 -0.58 2.64 15.87
C ALA A 35 -0.09 3.80 14.99
N LEU A 36 0.74 3.48 13.99
CA LEU A 36 1.24 4.50 13.09
C LEU A 36 0.12 4.98 12.16
N GLU A 37 -0.11 6.29 12.17
CA GLU A 37 -1.03 6.95 11.25
C GLU A 37 -0.30 8.07 10.51
N ILE A 38 -0.48 8.13 9.19
CA ILE A 38 0.09 9.15 8.31
C ILE A 38 -1.04 9.87 7.62
N GLN A 39 -1.20 11.16 7.89
CA GLN A 39 -2.15 12.00 7.19
C GLN A 39 -1.60 12.32 5.79
N ALA A 40 -2.10 11.65 4.76
CA ALA A 40 -1.67 11.86 3.37
C ALA A 40 -2.29 13.15 2.77
N ASN A 41 -3.52 13.51 3.17
CA ASN A 41 -4.17 14.81 2.96
C ASN A 41 -5.36 14.93 3.92
N ASP A 42 -6.18 15.99 3.79
CA ASP A 42 -7.31 16.27 4.70
C ASP A 42 -8.33 15.12 4.80
N ASN A 43 -8.42 14.25 3.79
CA ASN A 43 -9.42 13.19 3.70
C ASN A 43 -8.82 11.78 3.70
N VAL A 44 -7.51 11.63 3.50
CA VAL A 44 -6.86 10.32 3.32
C VAL A 44 -5.84 10.09 4.42
N THR A 45 -6.01 9.01 5.18
CA THR A 45 -5.09 8.55 6.20
C THR A 45 -4.54 7.18 5.83
N LEU A 46 -3.23 6.99 5.99
CA LEU A 46 -2.57 5.68 5.95
C LEU A 46 -2.37 5.20 7.37
N ARG A 47 -2.73 3.96 7.67
CA ARG A 47 -2.61 3.39 9.02
C ARG A 47 -2.22 1.93 9.01
N ASP A 48 -1.79 1.43 10.14
CA ASP A 48 -1.61 0.00 10.35
C ASP A 48 -2.96 -0.74 10.27
N ILE A 49 -2.92 -2.02 9.85
CA ILE A 49 -4.12 -2.89 9.78
C ILE A 49 -4.71 -3.13 11.16
N ARG A 50 -6.05 -3.23 11.24
CA ARG A 50 -6.82 -3.51 12.45
C ARG A 50 -7.64 -4.79 12.28
N GLN A 51 -8.09 -5.35 13.40
CA GLN A 51 -8.89 -6.58 13.39
C GLN A 51 -10.22 -6.41 12.63
N GLU A 52 -10.85 -5.25 12.73
CA GLU A 52 -12.10 -4.91 12.05
C GLU A 52 -11.95 -4.88 10.51
N ASP A 53 -10.78 -4.58 9.97
CA ASP A 53 -10.51 -4.51 8.52
C ASP A 53 -10.69 -5.89 7.85
N ILE A 54 -10.56 -6.97 8.60
CA ILE A 54 -10.71 -8.33 8.06
C ILE A 54 -12.09 -8.53 7.43
N ALA A 55 -13.13 -7.92 7.99
CA ALA A 55 -14.48 -7.99 7.44
C ALA A 55 -14.58 -7.33 6.07
N ASP A 56 -13.89 -6.19 5.87
CA ASP A 56 -13.83 -5.52 4.57
C ASP A 56 -13.09 -6.36 3.53
N TYR A 57 -11.97 -6.99 3.92
CA TYR A 57 -11.25 -7.89 3.02
C TYR A 57 -12.08 -9.09 2.58
N ILE A 58 -12.86 -9.69 3.50
CA ILE A 58 -13.79 -10.77 3.12
C ILE A 58 -14.83 -10.27 2.11
N ARG A 59 -15.40 -9.09 2.33
CA ARG A 59 -16.36 -8.45 1.42
C ARG A 59 -15.74 -8.20 0.04
N TRP A 60 -14.52 -7.68 -0.02
CA TRP A 60 -13.81 -7.40 -1.27
C TRP A 60 -13.37 -8.66 -2.02
N GLU A 61 -13.09 -9.75 -1.31
CA GLU A 61 -12.73 -11.01 -1.95
C GLU A 61 -13.96 -11.80 -2.45
N THR A 62 -15.16 -11.54 -1.90
CA THR A 62 -16.34 -12.36 -2.16
C THR A 62 -17.50 -11.64 -2.83
N ILE A 63 -17.65 -10.33 -2.61
CA ILE A 63 -18.81 -9.54 -3.06
C ILE A 63 -18.37 -8.46 -4.04
N GLU A 64 -17.43 -7.61 -3.66
CA GLU A 64 -16.98 -6.45 -4.45
C GLU A 64 -15.70 -6.77 -5.21
N THR A 65 -15.76 -7.76 -6.09
CA THR A 65 -14.60 -8.38 -6.74
C THR A 65 -14.12 -7.68 -8.02
N GLU A 66 -14.68 -6.53 -8.40
CA GLU A 66 -14.31 -5.84 -9.65
C GLU A 66 -12.82 -5.46 -9.70
N TRP A 67 -12.19 -5.19 -8.57
CA TRP A 67 -10.77 -4.88 -8.47
C TRP A 67 -9.87 -6.01 -8.99
N GLN A 68 -10.29 -7.29 -8.88
CA GLN A 68 -9.58 -8.47 -9.38
C GLN A 68 -9.40 -8.45 -10.91
N LEU A 69 -10.24 -7.69 -11.64
CA LEU A 69 -10.08 -7.50 -13.08
C LEU A 69 -8.85 -6.66 -13.45
N TRP A 70 -8.27 -5.94 -12.49
CA TRP A 70 -7.19 -4.97 -12.70
C TRP A 70 -5.91 -5.33 -11.98
N ASP A 71 -5.99 -5.85 -10.75
CA ASP A 71 -4.83 -6.27 -9.97
C ASP A 71 -4.52 -7.75 -10.19
N ALA A 72 -3.52 -8.01 -11.03
CA ALA A 72 -3.04 -9.35 -11.38
C ALA A 72 -4.16 -10.34 -11.79
N PRO A 73 -5.02 -9.99 -12.77
CA PRO A 73 -6.22 -10.77 -13.10
C PRO A 73 -5.95 -12.23 -13.45
N TRP A 74 -4.77 -12.57 -13.95
CA TRP A 74 -4.36 -13.97 -14.22
C TRP A 74 -4.33 -14.85 -12.96
N LEU A 75 -4.34 -14.27 -11.76
CA LEU A 75 -4.41 -15.02 -10.50
C LEU A 75 -5.85 -15.44 -10.17
N TYR A 76 -6.84 -14.80 -10.78
CA TYR A 76 -8.26 -15.00 -10.48
C TYR A 76 -9.00 -15.76 -11.58
N GLU A 77 -8.47 -15.76 -12.81
CA GLU A 77 -9.08 -16.46 -13.95
C GLU A 77 -9.02 -17.97 -13.79
N GLY A 78 -10.17 -18.64 -13.99
CA GLY A 78 -10.26 -20.09 -14.00
C GLY A 78 -10.25 -20.78 -12.64
N ARG A 79 -10.34 -20.04 -11.53
CA ARG A 79 -10.46 -20.62 -10.19
C ARG A 79 -11.76 -21.39 -10.02
N THR A 80 -11.69 -22.55 -9.38
CA THR A 80 -12.89 -23.28 -8.95
C THR A 80 -13.43 -22.71 -7.63
N PRO A 81 -14.71 -22.94 -7.29
CA PRO A 81 -15.28 -22.51 -6.01
C PRO A 81 -14.46 -23.02 -4.81
N GLU A 82 -14.00 -24.28 -4.86
CA GLU A 82 -13.20 -24.87 -3.80
C GLU A 82 -11.82 -24.23 -3.64
N GLN A 83 -11.23 -23.78 -4.76
CA GLN A 83 -9.99 -22.99 -4.73
C GLN A 83 -10.22 -21.64 -4.10
N CYS A 84 -11.30 -20.94 -4.49
CA CYS A 84 -11.64 -19.64 -3.91
C CYS A 84 -11.87 -19.74 -2.39
N GLU A 85 -12.58 -20.74 -1.91
CA GLU A 85 -12.83 -20.94 -0.48
C GLU A 85 -11.54 -21.20 0.30
N ARG A 86 -10.68 -22.08 -0.22
CA ARG A 86 -9.38 -22.39 0.41
C ARG A 86 -8.49 -21.17 0.47
N GLU A 87 -8.34 -20.43 -0.64
CA GLU A 87 -7.50 -19.25 -0.74
C GLU A 87 -8.02 -18.10 0.14
N LEU A 88 -9.32 -17.94 0.23
CA LEU A 88 -9.94 -16.98 1.16
C LEU A 88 -9.60 -17.32 2.61
N LYS A 89 -9.69 -18.58 3.01
CA LYS A 89 -9.32 -19.01 4.35
C LYS A 89 -7.85 -18.72 4.67
N GLU A 90 -6.95 -19.10 3.76
CA GLU A 90 -5.51 -18.83 3.90
C GLU A 90 -5.22 -17.32 3.98
N TYR A 91 -5.99 -16.51 3.22
CA TYR A 91 -5.86 -15.07 3.23
C TYR A 91 -6.33 -14.45 4.55
N ILE A 92 -7.45 -14.91 5.11
CA ILE A 92 -7.94 -14.47 6.43
C ILE A 92 -6.90 -14.79 7.53
N GLU A 93 -6.32 -16.00 7.51
CA GLU A 93 -5.24 -16.36 8.44
C GLU A 93 -4.02 -15.44 8.30
N LYS A 94 -3.67 -15.09 7.07
CA LYS A 94 -2.59 -14.13 6.78
C LYS A 94 -2.90 -12.73 7.29
N LEU A 95 -4.14 -12.24 7.12
CA LEU A 95 -4.58 -10.96 7.67
C LEU A 95 -4.49 -10.94 9.19
N GLY A 96 -4.93 -12.01 9.87
CA GLY A 96 -4.79 -12.16 11.32
C GLY A 96 -3.34 -12.08 11.80
N ARG A 97 -2.40 -12.69 11.05
CA ARG A 97 -0.97 -12.55 11.35
C ARG A 97 -0.50 -11.12 11.18
N TRP A 98 -0.90 -10.40 10.13
CA TRP A 98 -0.54 -9.01 9.93
C TRP A 98 -1.06 -8.09 11.02
N VAL A 99 -2.28 -8.33 11.53
CA VAL A 99 -2.83 -7.60 12.69
C VAL A 99 -1.95 -7.82 13.92
N SER A 100 -1.54 -9.07 14.17
CA SER A 100 -0.64 -9.38 15.30
C SER A 100 0.74 -8.72 15.13
N GLU A 101 1.34 -8.84 13.93
CA GLU A 101 2.64 -8.23 13.61
C GLU A 101 2.59 -6.70 13.73
N ALA A 102 1.49 -6.05 13.31
CA ALA A 102 1.33 -4.60 13.40
C ALA A 102 1.40 -4.11 14.85
N SER A 103 0.90 -4.90 15.79
CA SER A 103 0.99 -4.59 17.22
C SER A 103 2.42 -4.69 17.78
N GLU A 104 3.33 -5.36 17.07
CA GLU A 104 4.72 -5.59 17.49
C GLU A 104 5.72 -4.64 16.82
N TYR A 105 5.30 -3.84 15.83
CA TYR A 105 6.20 -2.92 15.16
C TYR A 105 6.82 -1.89 16.11
N SER A 106 8.14 -1.70 16.01
CA SER A 106 8.82 -0.58 16.66
C SER A 106 8.72 0.68 15.79
N ASP A 107 8.96 1.85 16.39
CA ASP A 107 8.96 3.13 15.66
C ASP A 107 10.02 3.19 14.54
N SER A 108 11.10 2.39 14.67
CA SER A 108 12.15 2.27 13.67
C SER A 108 11.88 1.25 12.56
N SER A 109 10.83 0.43 12.69
CA SER A 109 10.50 -0.59 11.70
C SER A 109 9.83 0.04 10.48
N ILE A 110 10.37 -0.22 9.28
CA ILE A 110 9.72 0.21 8.03
C ILE A 110 8.45 -0.61 7.82
N ARG A 111 7.29 0.06 7.78
CA ARG A 111 6.03 -0.57 7.38
C ARG A 111 6.09 -0.87 5.88
N SER A 112 5.87 -2.11 5.51
CA SER A 112 5.76 -2.51 4.11
C SER A 112 4.32 -2.41 3.58
N ARG A 113 3.35 -2.11 4.43
CA ARG A 113 1.92 -2.02 4.11
C ARG A 113 1.24 -0.99 4.99
N PHE A 114 0.26 -0.30 4.40
CA PHE A 114 -0.72 0.52 5.11
C PHE A 114 -2.12 0.25 4.56
N GLU A 115 -3.10 0.31 5.44
CA GLU A 115 -4.49 0.45 5.07
C GLU A 115 -4.78 1.92 4.75
N ILE A 116 -5.79 2.15 3.91
CA ILE A 116 -6.17 3.47 3.45
C ILE A 116 -7.55 3.77 3.99
N ASP A 117 -7.66 4.78 4.83
CA ASP A 117 -8.93 5.36 5.23
C ASP A 117 -9.20 6.63 4.41
N TYR A 118 -10.44 6.77 3.97
CA TYR A 118 -10.97 7.97 3.33
C TYR A 118 -12.15 8.48 4.14
N GLN A 119 -11.99 9.66 4.76
CA GLN A 119 -13.01 10.27 5.65
C GLN A 119 -13.45 9.33 6.79
N GLY A 120 -12.53 8.50 7.27
CA GLY A 120 -12.79 7.53 8.36
C GLY A 120 -13.27 6.16 7.90
N GLU A 121 -13.57 5.96 6.61
CA GLU A 121 -13.97 4.67 6.05
C GLU A 121 -12.75 3.94 5.48
N HIS A 122 -12.60 2.64 5.81
CA HIS A 122 -11.57 1.80 5.23
C HIS A 122 -11.91 1.45 3.78
N VAL A 123 -11.06 1.88 2.83
CA VAL A 123 -11.37 1.82 1.38
C VAL A 123 -10.35 1.06 0.55
N GLY A 124 -9.22 0.70 1.13
CA GLY A 124 -8.15 0.08 0.37
C GLY A 124 -6.86 -0.11 1.13
N SER A 125 -5.81 -0.49 0.41
CA SER A 125 -4.47 -0.62 0.97
C SER A 125 -3.39 -0.27 -0.04
N CYS A 126 -2.22 0.11 0.46
CA CYS A 126 -0.99 0.19 -0.32
C CYS A 126 0.10 -0.67 0.34
N ALA A 127 0.96 -1.25 -0.49
CA ALA A 127 2.02 -2.12 -0.01
C ALA A 127 3.30 -1.96 -0.81
N SER A 128 4.41 -2.40 -0.24
CA SER A 128 5.71 -2.41 -0.89
C SER A 128 6.44 -3.74 -0.71
N TYR A 129 7.28 -4.06 -1.68
CA TYR A 129 8.14 -5.23 -1.69
C TYR A 129 9.48 -4.89 -2.36
N LEU A 130 10.51 -5.67 -2.08
CA LEU A 130 11.83 -5.50 -2.70
C LEU A 130 11.86 -6.20 -4.07
N ILE A 131 12.59 -5.62 -5.02
CA ILE A 131 12.82 -6.20 -6.34
C ILE A 131 14.32 -6.31 -6.64
N ASP A 132 14.69 -7.33 -7.43
CA ASP A 132 16.06 -7.52 -7.94
C ASP A 132 16.34 -6.69 -9.21
N SER A 133 17.56 -6.81 -9.75
CA SER A 133 17.96 -6.15 -10.99
C SER A 133 17.14 -6.54 -12.22
N ASP A 134 16.48 -7.71 -12.18
CA ASP A 134 15.59 -8.20 -13.22
C ASP A 134 14.12 -7.86 -12.98
N CYS A 135 13.86 -7.02 -11.95
CA CYS A 135 12.53 -6.61 -11.52
C CYS A 135 11.65 -7.77 -11.07
N ASN A 136 12.23 -8.86 -10.56
CA ASN A 136 11.49 -9.91 -9.90
C ASN A 136 11.34 -9.59 -8.41
N ILE A 137 10.26 -10.07 -7.80
CA ILE A 137 10.01 -9.91 -6.37
C ILE A 137 11.06 -10.73 -5.60
N LEU A 138 11.67 -10.09 -4.61
CA LEU A 138 12.62 -10.74 -3.70
C LEU A 138 11.94 -11.19 -2.42
N ASP A 139 12.39 -12.34 -1.91
CA ASP A 139 12.06 -12.74 -0.55
C ASP A 139 12.67 -11.77 0.46
N ARG A 140 12.00 -11.60 1.61
CA ARG A 140 12.39 -10.65 2.66
C ARG A 140 13.82 -10.80 3.20
N CYS A 141 14.45 -11.95 2.97
CA CYS A 141 15.80 -12.26 3.46
C CYS A 141 16.93 -11.87 2.49
N ASN A 142 16.63 -11.33 1.32
CA ASN A 142 17.64 -11.04 0.30
C ASN A 142 18.20 -9.62 0.49
N THR A 143 19.52 -9.52 0.61
CA THR A 143 20.22 -8.26 0.93
C THR A 143 20.55 -7.41 -0.29
N THR A 144 20.43 -7.94 -1.51
CA THR A 144 20.79 -7.23 -2.74
C THR A 144 19.55 -6.87 -3.53
N SER A 145 18.89 -5.79 -3.15
CA SER A 145 17.74 -5.28 -3.89
C SER A 145 18.11 -4.14 -4.83
N LEU A 146 17.43 -4.07 -5.99
CA LEU A 146 17.46 -2.89 -6.87
C LEU A 146 16.79 -1.70 -6.21
N GLY A 147 15.70 -1.96 -5.49
CA GLY A 147 14.89 -0.96 -4.80
C GLY A 147 13.57 -1.56 -4.34
N ARG A 148 12.65 -0.68 -3.98
CA ARG A 148 11.34 -1.03 -3.43
C ARG A 148 10.23 -0.71 -4.42
N ALA A 149 9.45 -1.71 -4.80
CA ALA A 149 8.25 -1.52 -5.61
C ALA A 149 7.03 -1.31 -4.71
N ILE A 150 6.14 -0.42 -5.11
CA ILE A 150 4.89 -0.09 -4.42
C ILE A 150 3.69 -0.44 -5.28
N GLY A 151 2.60 -0.84 -4.63
CA GLY A 151 1.31 -1.09 -5.23
C GLY A 151 0.19 -0.51 -4.38
N ILE A 152 -0.99 -0.37 -4.97
CA ILE A 152 -2.19 0.17 -4.32
C ILE A 152 -3.44 -0.48 -4.88
N CYS A 153 -4.41 -0.72 -4.02
CA CYS A 153 -5.76 -1.06 -4.39
C CYS A 153 -6.76 -0.20 -3.62
N VAL A 154 -7.65 0.49 -4.34
CA VAL A 154 -8.90 1.04 -3.82
C VAL A 154 -9.99 0.07 -4.27
N PHE A 155 -10.46 -0.76 -3.34
CA PHE A 155 -11.25 -1.95 -3.67
C PHE A 155 -12.64 -1.59 -4.18
N ASP A 156 -13.36 -0.76 -3.44
CA ASP A 156 -14.73 -0.39 -3.80
C ASP A 156 -14.75 0.67 -4.92
N PRO A 157 -15.47 0.41 -6.03
CA PRO A 157 -15.57 1.35 -7.14
C PRO A 157 -16.12 2.75 -6.78
N GLN A 158 -16.99 2.84 -5.76
CA GLN A 158 -17.58 4.13 -5.34
C GLN A 158 -16.56 5.14 -4.83
N TYR A 159 -15.44 4.67 -4.26
CA TYR A 159 -14.38 5.54 -3.76
C TYR A 159 -13.34 5.93 -4.82
N ARG A 160 -13.48 5.47 -6.05
CA ARG A 160 -12.55 5.81 -7.13
C ARG A 160 -12.79 7.22 -7.66
N ARG A 161 -11.74 7.81 -8.28
CA ARG A 161 -11.74 9.18 -8.84
C ARG A 161 -11.88 10.33 -7.83
N HIS A 162 -11.76 10.05 -6.54
CA HIS A 162 -11.71 11.07 -5.47
C HIS A 162 -10.29 11.50 -5.12
N GLY A 163 -9.28 11.12 -5.91
CA GLY A 163 -7.88 11.46 -5.66
C GLY A 163 -7.19 10.58 -4.59
N ILE A 164 -7.91 9.61 -4.00
CA ILE A 164 -7.44 8.76 -2.90
C ILE A 164 -6.12 8.07 -3.25
N ALA A 165 -6.06 7.37 -4.39
CA ALA A 165 -4.86 6.65 -4.79
C ALA A 165 -3.64 7.57 -4.99
N THR A 166 -3.86 8.78 -5.50
CA THR A 166 -2.79 9.77 -5.65
C THR A 166 -2.29 10.22 -4.28
N ALA A 167 -3.17 10.63 -3.37
CA ALA A 167 -2.80 11.06 -2.03
C ALA A 167 -2.11 9.94 -1.23
N ALA A 168 -2.70 8.74 -1.22
CA ALA A 168 -2.16 7.59 -0.51
C ALA A 168 -0.75 7.21 -0.98
N LEU A 169 -0.53 7.09 -2.30
CA LEU A 169 0.81 6.77 -2.81
C LEU A 169 1.80 7.91 -2.60
N THR A 170 1.40 9.19 -2.67
CA THR A 170 2.28 10.32 -2.32
C THR A 170 2.75 10.20 -0.88
N GLY A 171 1.82 10.04 0.08
CA GLY A 171 2.17 9.88 1.50
C GLY A 171 3.02 8.64 1.76
N PHE A 172 2.75 7.52 1.06
CA PHE A 172 3.56 6.31 1.20
C PHE A 172 4.96 6.47 0.61
N ILE A 173 5.12 7.14 -0.52
CA ILE A 173 6.42 7.48 -1.11
C ILE A 173 7.24 8.34 -0.17
N ASP A 174 6.64 9.39 0.40
CA ASP A 174 7.30 10.27 1.36
C ASP A 174 7.75 9.51 2.61
N TYR A 175 6.88 8.64 3.14
CA TYR A 175 7.21 7.75 4.23
C TYR A 175 8.42 6.84 3.91
N LEU A 176 8.41 6.17 2.76
CA LEU A 176 9.50 5.27 2.36
C LEU A 176 10.82 6.02 2.15
N LYS A 177 10.78 7.23 1.56
CA LYS A 177 11.96 8.10 1.41
C LYS A 177 12.52 8.52 2.77
N ALA A 178 11.67 8.93 3.71
CA ALA A 178 12.07 9.29 5.07
C ALA A 178 12.73 8.11 5.82
N HIS A 179 12.39 6.85 5.44
CA HIS A 179 12.98 5.63 5.99
C HIS A 179 14.10 5.03 5.10
N GLY A 180 14.73 5.86 4.25
CA GLY A 180 15.95 5.50 3.52
C GLY A 180 15.75 4.75 2.21
N SER A 181 14.52 4.64 1.68
CA SER A 181 14.31 4.06 0.35
C SER A 181 14.80 5.02 -0.73
N GLN A 182 15.89 4.65 -1.41
CA GLN A 182 16.54 5.50 -2.42
C GLN A 182 15.87 5.37 -3.79
N ARG A 183 15.44 4.16 -4.17
CA ARG A 183 14.80 3.88 -5.44
C ARG A 183 13.43 3.29 -5.22
N ILE A 184 12.43 3.92 -5.80
CA ILE A 184 11.02 3.50 -5.68
C ILE A 184 10.49 3.19 -7.06
N PHE A 185 9.87 2.01 -7.16
CA PHE A 185 9.30 1.48 -8.38
C PHE A 185 7.79 1.24 -8.21
N THR A 186 7.11 1.01 -9.31
CA THR A 186 5.80 0.38 -9.32
C THR A 186 5.70 -0.60 -10.46
N GLN A 187 4.98 -1.69 -10.27
CA GLN A 187 4.83 -2.74 -11.29
C GLN A 187 3.37 -2.95 -11.64
N THR A 188 3.11 -3.17 -12.93
CA THR A 188 1.77 -3.47 -13.42
C THR A 188 1.86 -4.22 -14.77
N TRP A 189 0.74 -4.45 -15.41
CA TRP A 189 0.67 -5.03 -16.75
C TRP A 189 0.11 -4.01 -17.75
N SER A 190 0.44 -4.16 -19.04
CA SER A 190 0.14 -3.15 -20.06
C SER A 190 -1.37 -2.93 -20.31
N GLY A 191 -2.21 -3.84 -19.83
CA GLY A 191 -3.67 -3.68 -19.85
C GLY A 191 -4.23 -2.84 -18.69
N ASN A 192 -3.49 -2.64 -17.61
CA ASN A 192 -3.94 -1.84 -16.46
C ASN A 192 -3.72 -0.35 -16.70
N LYS A 193 -4.54 0.23 -17.58
CA LYS A 193 -4.46 1.65 -17.95
C LYS A 193 -4.64 2.58 -16.75
N ARG A 194 -5.39 2.14 -15.71
CA ARG A 194 -5.62 2.92 -14.48
C ARG A 194 -4.31 3.09 -13.70
N MET A 195 -3.58 1.99 -13.47
CA MET A 195 -2.31 2.03 -12.74
C MET A 195 -1.21 2.75 -13.53
N ILE A 196 -1.16 2.55 -14.86
CA ILE A 196 -0.22 3.26 -15.75
C ILE A 196 -0.43 4.78 -15.65
N ALA A 197 -1.69 5.25 -15.75
CA ALA A 197 -2.00 6.66 -15.64
C ALA A 197 -1.67 7.24 -14.25
N LEU A 198 -1.90 6.46 -13.18
CA LEU A 198 -1.54 6.87 -11.83
C LEU A 198 -0.03 6.98 -11.66
N ALA A 199 0.74 6.00 -12.15
CA ALA A 199 2.20 6.02 -12.11
C ALA A 199 2.76 7.26 -12.82
N GLN A 200 2.31 7.52 -14.05
CA GLN A 200 2.72 8.70 -14.83
C GLN A 200 2.38 10.01 -14.11
N LYS A 201 1.17 10.11 -13.53
CA LYS A 201 0.74 11.29 -12.76
C LYS A 201 1.63 11.55 -11.55
N LEU A 202 2.16 10.49 -10.92
CA LEU A 202 3.06 10.58 -9.75
C LEU A 202 4.54 10.79 -10.16
N GLY A 203 4.85 10.91 -11.45
CA GLY A 203 6.22 11.16 -11.93
C GLY A 203 7.05 9.90 -12.15
N PHE A 204 6.42 8.73 -12.22
CA PHE A 204 7.11 7.51 -12.61
C PHE A 204 7.29 7.46 -14.13
N ALA A 205 8.46 7.01 -14.58
CA ALA A 205 8.78 6.70 -15.98
C ALA A 205 8.97 5.20 -16.18
N GLU A 206 8.68 4.69 -17.37
CA GLU A 206 8.90 3.27 -17.70
C GLU A 206 10.39 2.94 -17.59
N TYR A 207 10.73 2.02 -16.70
CA TYR A 207 12.08 1.55 -16.44
C TYR A 207 12.36 0.24 -17.21
N ARG A 208 11.40 -0.70 -17.20
CA ARG A 208 11.56 -1.99 -17.84
C ARG A 208 10.22 -2.53 -18.34
N ARG A 209 10.29 -3.21 -19.49
CA ARG A 209 9.19 -3.95 -20.08
C ARG A 209 9.60 -5.40 -20.28
N LYS A 210 8.71 -6.33 -19.96
CA LYS A 210 8.84 -7.75 -20.26
C LYS A 210 7.69 -8.11 -21.20
N ASP A 211 8.01 -8.35 -22.47
CA ASP A 211 7.02 -8.52 -23.52
C ASP A 211 6.25 -9.83 -23.36
N GLY A 212 4.94 -9.77 -23.53
CA GLY A 212 4.05 -10.92 -23.66
C GLY A 212 3.98 -11.87 -22.48
N ILE A 213 4.40 -11.47 -21.27
CA ILE A 213 4.49 -12.35 -20.10
C ILE A 213 3.18 -12.55 -19.35
N ARG A 214 2.10 -11.88 -19.76
CA ARG A 214 0.79 -11.96 -19.09
C ARG A 214 -0.29 -12.35 -20.07
N GLN A 215 -1.05 -13.36 -19.72
CA GLN A 215 -2.28 -13.73 -20.44
C GLN A 215 -3.48 -13.31 -19.60
N VAL A 216 -4.38 -12.53 -20.16
CA VAL A 216 -5.56 -12.01 -19.48
C VAL A 216 -6.73 -12.01 -20.45
N ARG A 217 -7.80 -12.72 -20.15
CA ARG A 217 -9.04 -12.79 -20.96
C ARG A 217 -8.75 -13.04 -22.43
N GLY A 218 -7.85 -13.98 -22.71
CA GLY A 218 -7.46 -14.36 -24.07
C GLY A 218 -6.51 -13.38 -24.79
N GLY A 219 -6.17 -12.25 -24.19
CA GLY A 219 -5.18 -11.31 -24.70
C GLY A 219 -3.78 -11.55 -24.10
N VAL A 220 -2.74 -11.14 -24.84
CA VAL A 220 -1.33 -11.18 -24.38
C VAL A 220 -0.90 -9.76 -24.06
N TYR A 221 -0.29 -9.58 -22.91
CA TYR A 221 0.11 -8.28 -22.36
C TYR A 221 1.52 -8.33 -21.79
N ASP A 222 2.15 -7.15 -21.71
CA ASP A 222 3.49 -7.00 -21.16
C ASP A 222 3.44 -6.77 -19.65
N GLY A 223 4.50 -7.19 -18.96
CA GLY A 223 4.79 -6.75 -17.61
C GLY A 223 5.57 -5.44 -17.65
N LEU A 224 5.12 -4.46 -16.89
CA LEU A 224 5.71 -3.12 -16.84
C LEU A 224 6.27 -2.84 -15.45
N THR A 225 7.48 -2.28 -15.41
CA THR A 225 8.07 -1.70 -14.21
C THR A 225 8.36 -0.22 -14.50
N PHE A 226 7.88 0.65 -13.63
CA PHE A 226 8.14 2.08 -13.68
C PHE A 226 9.03 2.47 -12.49
N GLU A 227 9.91 3.44 -12.67
CA GLU A 227 10.74 4.03 -11.62
C GLU A 227 10.33 5.47 -11.37
N LEU A 228 10.27 5.84 -10.10
CA LEU A 228 10.02 7.23 -9.70
C LEU A 228 11.25 8.07 -10.05
N MET A 229 11.04 9.06 -10.90
CA MET A 229 12.09 10.02 -11.26
C MET A 229 12.26 11.04 -10.12
N CYS A 230 13.51 11.23 -9.68
CA CYS A 230 13.89 12.24 -8.68
C CYS A 230 13.94 13.64 -9.27
#